data_96a41f874218f4687460b35d89536657
#
_entry.id   96a41f874218f4687460b35d89536657
#
_cell.length_a   1.000
_cell.length_b   1.000
_cell.length_c   1.000
_cell.angle_alpha   90.00
_cell.angle_beta   90.00
_cell.angle_gamma   90.00
#
_symmetry.space_group_name_H-M   'P 1'
#
loop_
_entity.id
_entity.type
_entity.pdbx_description
1 polymer ?
#
loop_
_entity_poly.entity_id
_entity_poly.type
_entity_poly.pdbx_seq_one_letter_code
_entity_poly.pdbx_strand_id
1 'polypeptide(L)'
;MSESEAELAELVPLAADGDRRALQRIMQIIHPQVLRYCRARLGGGRHPTPEDVAQEICLAVSTSVGSYVDRGRPFMAFVYGIASNKVADAHRSFHRDLSNPTEELPEQSIEHDTPEEYALVSDGSNRVRHLLDGLSDKARDIIILRVFVGLSAEETADIVGSTPGAVRVAQHRALTALRKQLENVGERR
;
A
#
# COMPACT_ATOMS: atom_id res chain seq x y z
N MET A 1 5.95 -19.41 1.53
CA MET A 1 6.67 -18.51 0.59
C MET A 1 5.88 -18.53 -0.69
N SER A 2 5.41 -17.37 -1.16
CA SER A 2 4.67 -17.31 -2.43
C SER A 2 5.63 -17.49 -3.61
N GLU A 3 5.11 -17.88 -4.77
CA GLU A 3 5.92 -18.04 -6.00
C GLU A 3 6.66 -16.73 -6.33
N SER A 4 5.99 -15.59 -6.17
CA SER A 4 6.58 -14.25 -6.35
C SER A 4 7.70 -13.93 -5.36
N GLU A 5 7.64 -14.43 -4.12
CA GLU A 5 8.71 -14.22 -3.14
C GLU A 5 9.95 -15.05 -3.47
N ALA A 6 9.77 -16.28 -3.94
CA ALA A 6 10.89 -17.11 -4.40
C ALA A 6 11.57 -16.47 -5.62
N GLU A 7 10.79 -16.00 -6.60
CA GLU A 7 11.32 -15.31 -7.77
C GLU A 7 12.07 -14.02 -7.39
N LEU A 8 11.54 -13.22 -6.47
CA LEU A 8 12.22 -12.01 -5.98
C LEU A 8 13.55 -12.33 -5.28
N ALA A 9 13.59 -13.41 -4.49
CA ALA A 9 14.83 -13.82 -3.80
C ALA A 9 15.97 -14.15 -4.78
N GLU A 10 15.64 -14.67 -5.97
CA GLU A 10 16.63 -14.95 -7.03
C GLU A 10 17.03 -13.68 -7.81
N LEU A 11 16.08 -12.79 -8.07
CA LEU A 11 16.30 -11.60 -8.89
C LEU A 11 17.01 -10.46 -8.16
N VAL A 12 16.76 -10.30 -6.86
CA VAL A 12 17.29 -9.17 -6.09
C VAL A 12 18.81 -9.12 -6.06
N PRO A 13 19.56 -10.21 -5.83
CA PRO A 13 21.02 -10.19 -5.92
C PRO A 13 21.52 -9.78 -7.31
N LEU A 14 20.91 -10.29 -8.38
CA LEU A 14 21.28 -9.96 -9.75
C LEU A 14 21.05 -8.47 -10.06
N ALA A 15 19.92 -7.92 -9.62
CA ALA A 15 19.61 -6.51 -9.79
C ALA A 15 20.56 -5.61 -8.94
N ALA A 16 20.94 -6.05 -7.76
CA ALA A 16 21.93 -5.35 -6.93
C ALA A 16 23.29 -5.29 -7.60
N ASP A 17 23.68 -6.33 -8.35
CA ASP A 17 24.90 -6.39 -9.16
C ASP A 17 24.78 -5.64 -10.51
N GLY A 18 23.64 -5.01 -10.78
CA GLY A 18 23.42 -4.15 -11.96
C GLY A 18 22.74 -4.81 -13.15
N ASP A 19 22.19 -6.02 -13.00
CA ASP A 19 21.41 -6.65 -14.05
C ASP A 19 20.07 -5.91 -14.28
N ARG A 20 20.00 -5.22 -15.42
CA ARG A 20 18.80 -4.44 -15.80
C ARG A 20 17.58 -5.31 -16.08
N ARG A 21 17.76 -6.55 -16.55
CA ARG A 21 16.63 -7.46 -16.83
C ARG A 21 16.03 -7.96 -15.52
N ALA A 22 16.88 -8.31 -14.56
CA ALA A 22 16.44 -8.67 -13.20
C ALA A 22 15.70 -7.50 -12.55
N LEU A 23 16.22 -6.27 -12.64
CA LEU A 23 15.55 -5.07 -12.12
C LEU A 23 14.19 -4.85 -12.81
N GLN A 24 14.13 -4.96 -14.14
CA GLN A 24 12.86 -4.82 -14.87
C GLN A 24 11.83 -5.86 -14.41
N ARG A 25 12.25 -7.11 -14.20
CA ARG A 25 11.35 -8.17 -13.74
C ARG A 25 10.88 -7.91 -12.31
N ILE A 26 11.76 -7.45 -11.40
CA ILE A 26 11.36 -7.01 -10.06
C ILE A 26 10.27 -5.94 -10.15
N MET A 27 10.44 -4.91 -10.98
CA MET A 27 9.44 -3.86 -11.15
C MET A 27 8.09 -4.40 -11.62
N GLN A 28 8.07 -5.36 -12.54
CA GLN A 28 6.84 -6.02 -13.00
C GLN A 28 6.11 -6.76 -11.86
N ILE A 29 6.86 -7.37 -10.96
CA ILE A 29 6.30 -8.12 -9.82
C ILE A 29 5.76 -7.18 -8.75
N ILE A 30 6.53 -6.13 -8.39
CA ILE A 30 6.20 -5.27 -7.25
C ILE A 30 5.16 -4.20 -7.60
N HIS A 31 5.17 -3.66 -8.82
CA HIS A 31 4.31 -2.54 -9.21
C HIS A 31 2.82 -2.78 -8.94
N PRO A 32 2.18 -3.91 -9.36
CA PRO A 32 0.77 -4.14 -9.08
C PRO A 32 0.45 -4.27 -7.59
N GLN A 33 1.41 -4.75 -6.78
CA GLN A 33 1.25 -4.88 -5.33
C GLN A 33 1.35 -3.51 -4.65
N VAL A 34 2.33 -2.70 -5.04
CA VAL A 34 2.54 -1.34 -4.58
C VAL A 34 1.34 -0.46 -4.95
N LEU A 35 0.85 -0.53 -6.19
CA LEU A 35 -0.31 0.23 -6.64
C LEU A 35 -1.57 -0.11 -5.82
N ARG A 36 -1.79 -1.39 -5.57
CA ARG A 36 -2.90 -1.86 -4.71
C ARG A 36 -2.80 -1.32 -3.29
N TYR A 37 -1.58 -1.28 -2.72
CA TYR A 37 -1.31 -0.66 -1.43
C TYR A 37 -1.61 0.84 -1.44
N CYS A 38 -1.12 1.58 -2.45
CA CYS A 38 -1.37 3.01 -2.59
C CYS A 38 -2.87 3.31 -2.71
N ARG A 39 -3.61 2.55 -3.53
CA ARG A 39 -5.07 2.70 -3.67
C ARG A 39 -5.84 2.44 -2.37
N ALA A 40 -5.36 1.50 -1.55
CA ALA A 40 -5.96 1.23 -0.23
C ALA A 40 -5.66 2.33 0.79
N ARG A 41 -4.57 3.06 0.62
CA ARG A 41 -4.08 4.09 1.56
C ARG A 41 -4.46 5.51 1.15
N LEU A 42 -4.46 5.80 -0.15
CA LEU A 42 -4.74 7.12 -0.71
C LEU A 42 -6.12 7.08 -1.36
N GLY A 43 -6.98 8.02 -1.00
CA GLY A 43 -8.29 8.16 -1.64
C GLY A 43 -8.15 8.59 -3.10
N GLY A 44 -9.18 8.33 -3.93
CA GLY A 44 -9.25 8.86 -5.30
C GLY A 44 -9.53 10.37 -5.32
N GLY A 45 -9.18 11.02 -6.45
CA GLY A 45 -9.52 12.43 -6.69
C GLY A 45 -8.63 13.46 -5.99
N ARG A 46 -7.46 13.07 -5.50
CA ARG A 46 -6.48 13.96 -4.86
C ARG A 46 -5.11 13.82 -5.50
N HIS A 47 -4.33 14.89 -5.50
CA HIS A 47 -2.92 14.85 -5.92
C HIS A 47 -1.98 14.83 -4.70
N PRO A 48 -0.89 14.05 -4.74
CA PRO A 48 -0.56 13.07 -5.79
C PRO A 48 -1.54 11.89 -5.83
N THR A 49 -1.76 11.33 -7.03
CA THR A 49 -2.64 10.17 -7.20
C THR A 49 -1.99 8.89 -6.65
N PRO A 50 -2.76 7.82 -6.34
CA PRO A 50 -2.18 6.52 -5.98
C PRO A 50 -1.19 6.00 -7.02
N GLU A 51 -1.43 6.26 -8.30
CA GLU A 51 -0.58 5.91 -9.43
C GLU A 51 0.75 6.67 -9.39
N ASP A 52 0.73 7.97 -9.14
CA ASP A 52 1.94 8.80 -9.01
C ASP A 52 2.81 8.31 -7.85
N VAL A 53 2.19 8.09 -6.69
CA VAL A 53 2.92 7.59 -5.51
C VAL A 53 3.48 6.19 -5.75
N ALA A 54 2.75 5.31 -6.45
CA ALA A 54 3.25 3.98 -6.80
C ALA A 54 4.47 4.07 -7.73
N GLN A 55 4.47 4.98 -8.70
CA GLN A 55 5.63 5.23 -9.56
C GLN A 55 6.84 5.75 -8.77
N GLU A 56 6.62 6.71 -7.85
CA GLU A 56 7.69 7.19 -6.97
C GLU A 56 8.27 6.11 -6.07
N ILE A 57 7.44 5.19 -5.57
CA ILE A 57 7.88 4.03 -4.78
C ILE A 57 8.75 3.12 -5.65
N CYS A 58 8.29 2.76 -6.86
CA CYS A 58 9.05 1.92 -7.78
C CYS A 58 10.40 2.57 -8.14
N LEU A 59 10.42 3.87 -8.38
CA LEU A 59 11.67 4.61 -8.63
C LEU A 59 12.59 4.56 -7.42
N ALA A 60 12.08 4.79 -6.21
CA ALA A 60 12.87 4.70 -4.98
C ALA A 60 13.44 3.29 -4.75
N VAL A 61 12.64 2.24 -5.00
CA VAL A 61 13.12 0.85 -4.94
C VAL A 61 14.21 0.60 -5.97
N SER A 62 14.01 1.02 -7.22
CA SER A 62 14.99 0.79 -8.30
C SER A 62 16.35 1.45 -8.03
N THR A 63 16.35 2.62 -7.41
CA THR A 63 17.59 3.32 -7.02
C THR A 63 18.24 2.76 -5.76
N SER A 64 17.47 2.10 -4.89
CA SER A 64 17.95 1.59 -3.61
C SER A 64 18.33 0.11 -3.66
N VAL A 65 17.96 -0.63 -4.70
CA VAL A 65 18.22 -2.08 -4.79
C VAL A 65 19.72 -2.41 -4.74
N GLY A 66 20.59 -1.57 -5.33
CA GLY A 66 22.03 -1.73 -5.32
C GLY A 66 22.67 -1.62 -3.92
N SER A 67 21.97 -1.00 -2.98
CA SER A 67 22.39 -0.89 -1.57
C SER A 67 21.59 -1.80 -0.64
N TYR A 68 20.70 -2.61 -1.19
CA TYR A 68 19.90 -3.53 -0.39
C TYR A 68 20.77 -4.63 0.22
N VAL A 69 20.62 -4.82 1.52
CA VAL A 69 21.27 -5.91 2.26
C VAL A 69 20.18 -6.86 2.73
N ASP A 70 20.27 -8.11 2.28
CA ASP A 70 19.37 -9.17 2.76
C ASP A 70 19.66 -9.42 4.26
N ARG A 71 18.63 -9.22 5.07
CA ARG A 71 18.65 -9.46 6.52
C ARG A 71 17.79 -10.65 6.93
N GLY A 72 17.54 -11.58 6.00
CA GLY A 72 16.67 -12.74 6.22
C GLY A 72 15.19 -12.38 6.27
N ARG A 73 14.79 -11.26 5.63
CA ARG A 73 13.40 -10.82 5.52
C ARG A 73 12.95 -10.80 4.07
N PRO A 74 11.67 -11.01 3.78
CA PRO A 74 11.16 -10.90 2.42
C PRO A 74 11.49 -9.53 1.82
N PHE A 75 11.90 -9.50 0.56
CA PHE A 75 12.19 -8.24 -0.14
C PHE A 75 10.98 -7.29 -0.14
N MET A 76 9.77 -7.83 -0.16
CA MET A 76 8.55 -7.03 -0.06
C MET A 76 8.44 -6.24 1.25
N ALA A 77 9.02 -6.69 2.36
CA ALA A 77 9.07 -5.91 3.60
C ALA A 77 9.90 -4.61 3.40
N PHE A 78 11.00 -4.68 2.66
CA PHE A 78 11.78 -3.50 2.26
C PHE A 78 10.96 -2.58 1.34
N VAL A 79 10.29 -3.12 0.33
CA VAL A 79 9.44 -2.36 -0.59
C VAL A 79 8.32 -1.63 0.16
N TYR A 80 7.62 -2.32 1.08
CA TYR A 80 6.55 -1.69 1.87
C TYR A 80 7.07 -0.71 2.92
N GLY A 81 8.30 -0.84 3.38
CA GLY A 81 8.97 0.19 4.19
C GLY A 81 9.11 1.52 3.43
N ILE A 82 9.55 1.46 2.18
CA ILE A 82 9.60 2.63 1.28
C ILE A 82 8.17 3.15 1.01
N ALA A 83 7.24 2.24 0.71
CA ALA A 83 5.86 2.60 0.39
C ALA A 83 5.16 3.32 1.55
N SER A 84 5.32 2.84 2.78
CA SER A 84 4.74 3.46 3.98
C SER A 84 5.24 4.90 4.18
N ASN A 85 6.54 5.14 3.98
CA ASN A 85 7.12 6.47 4.06
C ASN A 85 6.55 7.41 2.97
N LYS A 86 6.50 6.95 1.71
CA LYS A 86 5.97 7.75 0.59
C LYS A 86 4.49 8.07 0.75
N VAL A 87 3.69 7.14 1.21
CA VAL A 87 2.27 7.37 1.52
C VAL A 87 2.10 8.37 2.66
N ALA A 88 2.92 8.29 3.72
CA ALA A 88 2.91 9.25 4.81
C ALA A 88 3.29 10.67 4.32
N ASP A 89 4.25 10.79 3.38
CA ASP A 89 4.62 12.05 2.74
C ASP A 89 3.46 12.63 1.91
N ALA A 90 2.79 11.79 1.12
CA ALA A 90 1.61 12.18 0.36
C ALA A 90 0.49 12.71 1.28
N HIS A 91 0.19 12.03 2.40
CA HIS A 91 -0.78 12.52 3.38
C HIS A 91 -0.37 13.88 3.97
N ARG A 92 0.91 14.08 4.27
CA ARG A 92 1.41 15.38 4.76
C ARG A 92 1.26 16.50 3.72
N SER A 93 1.47 16.20 2.44
CA SER A 93 1.24 17.15 1.34
C SER A 93 -0.23 17.56 1.27
N PHE A 94 -1.16 16.60 1.29
CA PHE A 94 -2.60 16.90 1.29
C PHE A 94 -3.02 17.85 2.42
N HIS A 95 -2.50 17.63 3.62
CA HIS A 95 -2.85 18.48 4.76
C HIS A 95 -2.30 19.91 4.61
N ARG A 96 -1.15 20.08 3.96
CA ARG A 96 -0.59 21.41 3.68
C ARG A 96 -1.38 22.16 2.61
N ASP A 97 -1.79 21.46 1.55
CA ASP A 97 -2.55 22.05 0.45
C ASP A 97 -3.96 22.49 0.89
N LEU A 98 -4.58 21.74 1.81
CA LEU A 98 -5.85 22.14 2.44
C LEU A 98 -5.72 23.36 3.34
N SER A 99 -4.52 23.67 3.84
CA SER A 99 -4.25 24.85 4.69
C SER A 99 -3.93 26.11 3.89
N ASN A 100 -3.67 25.98 2.57
CA ASN A 100 -3.48 27.07 1.61
C ASN A 100 -4.45 26.89 0.43
N PRO A 101 -5.67 27.48 0.48
CA PRO A 101 -6.60 27.40 -0.63
C PRO A 101 -6.11 28.25 -1.80
N THR A 102 -5.45 27.66 -2.75
CA THR A 102 -5.12 28.25 -4.05
C THR A 102 -5.77 27.43 -5.14
N GLU A 103 -6.77 28.03 -5.77
CA GLU A 103 -7.44 27.69 -7.03
C GLU A 103 -7.80 26.23 -7.34
N GLU A 104 -9.07 26.07 -7.63
CA GLU A 104 -9.74 24.89 -8.18
C GLU A 104 -8.99 24.36 -9.42
N LEU A 105 -8.44 23.15 -9.30
CA LEU A 105 -8.03 22.38 -10.47
C LEU A 105 -9.23 21.54 -10.93
N PRO A 106 -9.52 21.51 -12.25
CA PRO A 106 -10.66 20.76 -12.77
C PRO A 106 -10.51 19.26 -12.54
N GLU A 107 -11.61 18.61 -12.16
CA GLU A 107 -11.74 17.15 -12.12
C GLU A 107 -11.40 16.56 -13.49
N GLN A 108 -10.22 16.03 -13.65
CA GLN A 108 -9.90 15.15 -14.78
C GLN A 108 -10.39 13.73 -14.45
N SER A 109 -11.53 13.39 -15.01
CA SER A 109 -11.97 12.00 -15.12
C SER A 109 -11.02 11.24 -16.03
N ILE A 110 -10.19 10.36 -15.45
CA ILE A 110 -9.36 9.46 -16.22
C ILE A 110 -10.27 8.32 -16.73
N GLU A 111 -10.44 8.26 -18.05
CA GLU A 111 -11.05 7.15 -18.74
C GLU A 111 -10.23 5.88 -18.52
N HIS A 112 -10.83 4.88 -17.92
CA HIS A 112 -10.27 3.53 -17.79
C HIS A 112 -11.23 2.50 -18.37
N ASP A 113 -10.61 1.52 -19.01
CA ASP A 113 -11.21 0.42 -19.75
C ASP A 113 -12.46 -0.22 -19.12
N THR A 114 -13.45 -0.44 -19.95
CA THR A 114 -14.75 -1.16 -19.85
C THR A 114 -15.56 -0.98 -18.55
N PRO A 115 -16.77 -0.37 -18.67
CA PRO A 115 -17.61 0.02 -17.52
C PRO A 115 -18.15 -1.14 -16.68
N GLU A 116 -18.28 -2.35 -17.23
CA GLU A 116 -19.01 -3.44 -16.58
C GLU A 116 -18.17 -4.28 -15.60
N GLU A 117 -16.91 -4.59 -15.93
CA GLU A 117 -16.00 -5.22 -14.96
C GLU A 117 -15.56 -4.25 -13.85
N TYR A 118 -15.50 -2.95 -14.17
CA TYR A 118 -15.15 -1.90 -13.22
C TYR A 118 -16.24 -1.66 -12.18
N ALA A 119 -17.52 -1.80 -12.55
CA ALA A 119 -18.64 -1.56 -11.62
C ALA A 119 -18.68 -2.60 -10.48
N LEU A 120 -18.46 -3.88 -10.78
CA LEU A 120 -18.48 -4.95 -9.76
C LEU A 120 -17.24 -4.93 -8.85
N VAL A 121 -16.05 -4.64 -9.40
CA VAL A 121 -14.81 -4.50 -8.62
C VAL A 121 -14.80 -3.16 -7.86
N SER A 122 -15.37 -2.09 -8.44
CA SER A 122 -15.47 -0.76 -7.84
C SER A 122 -16.34 -0.74 -6.59
N ASP A 123 -17.50 -1.38 -6.61
CA ASP A 123 -18.46 -1.34 -5.49
C ASP A 123 -17.90 -2.08 -4.26
N GLY A 124 -17.32 -3.27 -4.46
CA GLY A 124 -16.63 -4.02 -3.40
C GLY A 124 -15.38 -3.30 -2.86
N SER A 125 -14.58 -2.71 -3.75
CA SER A 125 -13.38 -1.97 -3.38
C SER A 125 -13.70 -0.67 -2.64
N ASN A 126 -14.74 0.06 -3.05
CA ASN A 126 -15.22 1.26 -2.37
C ASN A 126 -15.78 0.93 -0.98
N ARG A 127 -16.50 -0.18 -0.85
CA ARG A 127 -17.05 -0.63 0.43
C ARG A 127 -15.94 -0.99 1.41
N VAL A 128 -14.91 -1.74 0.97
CA VAL A 128 -13.73 -2.05 1.80
C VAL A 128 -12.99 -0.77 2.18
N ARG A 129 -12.83 0.17 1.26
CA ARG A 129 -12.19 1.46 1.54
C ARG A 129 -12.94 2.23 2.62
N HIS A 130 -14.25 2.39 2.52
CA HIS A 130 -15.06 3.07 3.54
C HIS A 130 -14.95 2.41 4.92
N LEU A 131 -14.87 1.08 4.98
CA LEU A 131 -14.63 0.38 6.25
C LEU A 131 -13.24 0.72 6.82
N LEU A 132 -12.21 0.77 5.98
CA LEU A 132 -10.86 1.12 6.38
C LEU A 132 -10.72 2.60 6.78
N ASP A 133 -11.53 3.50 6.21
CA ASP A 133 -11.52 4.93 6.54
C ASP A 133 -11.97 5.22 7.99
N GLY A 134 -12.72 4.31 8.59
CA GLY A 134 -13.06 4.36 10.01
C GLY A 134 -11.92 4.00 10.98
N LEU A 135 -10.78 3.54 10.47
CA LEU A 135 -9.60 3.21 11.27
C LEU A 135 -8.61 4.38 11.31
N SER A 136 -7.83 4.48 12.38
CA SER A 136 -6.66 5.37 12.39
C SER A 136 -5.64 4.93 11.33
N ASP A 137 -4.83 5.86 10.83
CA ASP A 137 -3.82 5.59 9.79
C ASP A 137 -2.92 4.40 10.15
N LYS A 138 -2.41 4.35 11.38
CA LYS A 138 -1.58 3.25 11.86
C LYS A 138 -2.32 1.91 11.91
N ALA A 139 -3.59 1.90 12.32
CA ALA A 139 -4.40 0.69 12.35
C ALA A 139 -4.72 0.19 10.93
N ARG A 140 -4.97 1.11 10.01
CA ARG A 140 -5.19 0.84 8.59
C ARG A 140 -3.94 0.22 7.95
N ASP A 141 -2.75 0.78 8.19
CA ASP A 141 -1.48 0.20 7.73
C ASP A 141 -1.29 -1.23 8.23
N ILE A 142 -1.51 -1.44 9.52
CA ILE A 142 -1.38 -2.76 10.13
C ILE A 142 -2.33 -3.77 9.46
N ILE A 143 -3.59 -3.40 9.24
CA ILE A 143 -4.56 -4.28 8.57
C ILE A 143 -4.13 -4.59 7.13
N ILE A 144 -3.71 -3.58 6.38
CA ILE A 144 -3.27 -3.79 5.00
C ILE A 144 -2.04 -4.69 4.95
N LEU A 145 -1.02 -4.41 5.72
CA LEU A 145 0.22 -5.18 5.73
C LEU A 145 0.03 -6.61 6.24
N ARG A 146 -0.79 -6.80 7.29
CA ARG A 146 -1.02 -8.11 7.92
C ARG A 146 -2.02 -8.98 7.16
N VAL A 147 -3.09 -8.39 6.63
CA VAL A 147 -4.23 -9.14 6.07
C VAL A 147 -4.18 -9.20 4.55
N PHE A 148 -3.88 -8.09 3.87
CA PHE A 148 -3.87 -8.05 2.40
C PHE A 148 -2.51 -8.42 1.81
N VAL A 149 -1.42 -8.04 2.48
CA VAL A 149 -0.05 -8.34 2.04
C VAL A 149 0.45 -9.65 2.63
N GLY A 150 0.05 -9.99 3.87
CA GLY A 150 0.43 -11.24 4.54
C GLY A 150 1.74 -11.16 5.32
N LEU A 151 2.27 -9.96 5.60
CA LEU A 151 3.50 -9.80 6.38
C LEU A 151 3.33 -10.31 7.83
N SER A 152 4.42 -10.78 8.44
CA SER A 152 4.48 -11.14 9.86
C SER A 152 4.28 -9.93 10.78
N ALA A 153 3.97 -10.16 12.05
CA ALA A 153 3.85 -9.07 13.02
C ALA A 153 5.19 -8.37 13.25
N GLU A 154 6.29 -9.08 13.12
CA GLU A 154 7.65 -8.59 13.22
C GLU A 154 7.98 -7.64 12.07
N GLU A 155 7.75 -8.07 10.83
CA GLU A 155 7.96 -7.27 9.61
C GLU A 155 7.07 -6.02 9.60
N THR A 156 5.79 -6.18 9.98
CA THR A 156 4.86 -5.06 10.07
C THR A 156 5.30 -4.06 11.14
N ALA A 157 5.79 -4.54 12.30
CA ALA A 157 6.25 -3.68 13.38
C ALA A 157 7.42 -2.79 12.94
N ASP A 158 8.35 -3.33 12.18
CA ASP A 158 9.49 -2.57 11.64
C ASP A 158 9.02 -1.48 10.65
N ILE A 159 8.04 -1.79 9.79
CA ILE A 159 7.50 -0.84 8.82
C ILE A 159 6.75 0.32 9.51
N VAL A 160 5.90 0.00 10.49
CA VAL A 160 5.03 1.00 11.15
C VAL A 160 5.66 1.63 12.40
N GLY A 161 6.94 1.35 12.68
CA GLY A 161 7.63 1.86 13.87
C GLY A 161 6.94 1.45 15.17
N SER A 162 6.81 0.14 15.42
CA SER A 162 6.08 -0.41 16.56
C SER A 162 6.73 -1.67 17.12
N THR A 163 6.10 -2.34 18.06
CA THR A 163 6.52 -3.67 18.52
C THR A 163 5.59 -4.75 17.99
N PRO A 164 6.06 -5.99 17.80
CA PRO A 164 5.20 -7.08 17.32
C PRO A 164 3.98 -7.34 18.20
N GLY A 165 4.13 -7.19 19.52
CA GLY A 165 3.02 -7.29 20.46
C GLY A 165 1.97 -6.19 20.25
N ALA A 166 2.39 -4.94 20.08
CA ALA A 166 1.49 -3.82 19.79
C ALA A 166 0.78 -3.99 18.44
N VAL A 167 1.48 -4.52 17.41
CA VAL A 167 0.88 -4.84 16.10
C VAL A 167 -0.24 -5.87 16.25
N ARG A 168 -0.02 -6.98 16.99
CA ARG A 168 -1.05 -8.00 17.22
C ARG A 168 -2.29 -7.45 17.93
N VAL A 169 -2.07 -6.61 18.96
CA VAL A 169 -3.18 -5.95 19.70
C VAL A 169 -3.93 -4.97 18.79
N ALA A 170 -3.22 -4.14 18.03
CA ALA A 170 -3.83 -3.19 17.10
C ALA A 170 -4.61 -3.89 16.00
N GLN A 171 -4.07 -4.97 15.42
CA GLN A 171 -4.76 -5.81 14.43
C GLN A 171 -6.06 -6.37 15.01
N HIS A 172 -6.02 -6.94 16.20
CA HIS A 172 -7.21 -7.50 16.85
C HIS A 172 -8.30 -6.46 17.07
N ARG A 173 -7.93 -5.28 17.60
CA ARG A 173 -8.86 -4.16 17.83
C ARG A 173 -9.46 -3.64 16.52
N ALA A 174 -8.64 -3.50 15.48
CA ALA A 174 -9.09 -3.03 14.18
C ALA A 174 -10.06 -4.02 13.54
N LEU A 175 -9.77 -5.33 13.56
CA LEU A 175 -10.68 -6.36 13.05
C LEU A 175 -12.00 -6.40 13.82
N THR A 176 -11.98 -6.20 15.12
CA THR A 176 -13.20 -6.13 15.95
C THR A 176 -14.04 -4.89 15.57
N ALA A 177 -13.40 -3.74 15.36
CA ALA A 177 -14.09 -2.53 14.91
C ALA A 177 -14.72 -2.70 13.53
N LEU A 178 -14.00 -3.32 12.58
CA LEU A 178 -14.50 -3.60 11.22
C LEU A 178 -15.70 -4.57 11.24
N ARG A 179 -15.67 -5.61 12.05
CA ARG A 179 -16.80 -6.54 12.23
C ARG A 179 -18.04 -5.81 12.71
N LYS A 180 -17.90 -4.97 13.74
CA LYS A 180 -19.01 -4.17 14.27
C LYS A 180 -19.60 -3.22 13.23
N GLN A 181 -18.77 -2.62 12.39
CA GLN A 181 -19.24 -1.77 11.28
C GLN A 181 -20.03 -2.59 10.24
N LEU A 182 -19.59 -3.80 9.92
CA LEU A 182 -20.28 -4.69 8.98
C LEU A 182 -21.64 -5.15 9.50
N GLU A 183 -21.76 -5.48 10.79
CA GLU A 183 -23.01 -5.86 11.44
C GLU A 183 -24.03 -4.70 11.39
N ASN A 184 -23.60 -3.48 11.73
CA ASN A 184 -24.45 -2.29 11.67
C ASN A 184 -24.94 -1.93 10.24
N VAL A 185 -24.20 -2.29 9.20
CA VAL A 185 -24.59 -2.10 7.81
C VAL A 185 -25.58 -3.18 7.35
N GLY A 186 -25.47 -4.40 7.90
CA GLY A 186 -26.39 -5.51 7.62
C GLY A 186 -27.78 -5.31 8.22
N GLU A 187 -27.89 -4.68 9.39
CA GLU A 187 -29.14 -4.42 10.09
C GLU A 187 -29.97 -3.26 9.49
N ARG A 188 -29.39 -2.46 8.59
CA ARG A 188 -30.06 -1.34 7.92
C ARG A 188 -30.67 -1.68 6.55
N ARG A 189 -30.67 -2.94 6.18
CA ARG A 189 -31.34 -3.48 4.98
C ARG A 189 -32.58 -4.27 5.36
#